data_6b539e924207f1fb0072180ef2c6f871
#
_entry.id   6b539e924207f1fb0072180ef2c6f871
#
_cell.length_a   1.000
_cell.length_b   1.000
_cell.length_c   1.000
_cell.angle_alpha   90.00
_cell.angle_beta   90.00
_cell.angle_gamma   90.00
#
_symmetry.space_group_name_H-M   'P 1'
#
loop_
_entity.id
_entity.type
_entity.pdbx_description
1 polymer ?
#
loop_
_entity_poly.entity_id
_entity_poly.type
_entity_poly.pdbx_seq_one_letter_code
_entity_poly.pdbx_strand_id
1 'polypeptide(L)'
;MTKIITGMLVFGLLFLQTPGASKKSERVCYGFVGPVKKATEEFSPVSGYPYLSPNDRCRVRSQVFDKEGKLVQNSYFSGACGSDENQERYTYDQDGNRTTIFEYIQGKNSPPPPPPPMAPPGPKGGQEIKGPPKTTFKYDAQGMIAERANFRANGEPTYKSIYKYDEKGRLQEMQVIHSNGPRYRWTSKYDGETRFPESEDSFDADSDKPKYTVTYTDYELNAQGDWIKRKETTKEASGRTTVSIRYPVLEYYQAEK
;
A
#
# COMPACT_ATOMS: atom_id res chain seq x y z
N MET A 1 -41.17 -64.67 13.65
CA MET A 1 -41.49 -63.35 13.04
C MET A 1 -40.78 -62.29 13.81
N THR A 2 -39.59 -61.85 13.34
CA THR A 2 -38.71 -60.93 14.03
C THR A 2 -38.83 -59.55 13.31
N LYS A 3 -39.39 -58.56 14.01
CA LYS A 3 -39.50 -57.21 13.49
C LYS A 3 -38.19 -56.48 13.67
N ILE A 4 -37.55 -56.12 12.55
CA ILE A 4 -36.37 -55.24 12.50
C ILE A 4 -36.89 -53.80 12.50
N ILE A 5 -36.58 -53.03 13.56
CA ILE A 5 -36.79 -51.60 13.65
C ILE A 5 -35.55 -50.91 13.09
N THR A 6 -35.68 -50.31 11.92
CA THR A 6 -34.63 -49.51 11.29
C THR A 6 -34.68 -48.12 11.90
N GLY A 7 -33.74 -47.85 12.82
CA GLY A 7 -33.54 -46.52 13.37
C GLY A 7 -32.80 -45.62 12.37
N MET A 8 -33.48 -44.60 11.87
CA MET A 8 -32.97 -43.56 10.99
C MET A 8 -32.17 -42.56 11.82
N LEU A 9 -30.86 -42.66 11.82
CA LEU A 9 -29.96 -41.68 12.45
C LEU A 9 -29.89 -40.45 11.56
N VAL A 10 -30.59 -39.38 11.95
CA VAL A 10 -30.46 -38.07 11.33
C VAL A 10 -29.15 -37.46 11.82
N PHE A 11 -28.13 -37.52 11.00
CA PHE A 11 -26.91 -36.73 11.22
C PHE A 11 -27.23 -35.25 10.93
N GLY A 12 -27.52 -34.51 11.99
CA GLY A 12 -27.54 -33.07 11.94
C GLY A 12 -26.14 -32.54 11.65
N LEU A 13 -25.89 -32.13 10.42
CA LEU A 13 -24.71 -31.32 10.05
C LEU A 13 -24.81 -29.98 10.78
N LEU A 14 -24.22 -29.93 11.97
CA LEU A 14 -23.86 -28.65 12.59
C LEU A 14 -22.83 -27.99 11.65
N PHE A 15 -23.31 -27.05 10.83
CA PHE A 15 -22.43 -26.06 10.22
C PHE A 15 -21.80 -25.25 11.35
N LEU A 16 -20.61 -25.69 11.81
CA LEU A 16 -19.70 -24.83 12.55
C LEU A 16 -19.38 -23.68 11.60
N GLN A 17 -20.08 -22.56 11.77
CA GLN A 17 -19.64 -21.29 11.19
C GLN A 17 -18.24 -21.06 11.75
N THR A 18 -17.21 -21.30 10.93
CA THR A 18 -15.86 -20.83 11.22
C THR A 18 -15.98 -19.33 11.50
N PRO A 19 -15.53 -18.85 12.67
CA PRO A 19 -15.52 -17.42 12.91
C PRO A 19 -14.79 -16.79 11.74
N GLY A 20 -15.43 -15.85 11.03
CA GLY A 20 -14.87 -15.20 9.87
C GLY A 20 -13.46 -14.72 10.22
N ALA A 21 -12.49 -15.02 9.35
CA ALA A 21 -11.10 -14.62 9.57
C ALA A 21 -11.06 -13.14 9.91
N SER A 22 -10.44 -12.78 11.04
CA SER A 22 -10.33 -11.37 11.44
C SER A 22 -9.53 -10.63 10.36
N LYS A 23 -10.04 -9.46 9.94
CA LYS A 23 -9.34 -8.59 8.99
C LYS A 23 -7.93 -8.33 9.49
N LYS A 24 -6.92 -8.63 8.68
CA LYS A 24 -5.54 -8.30 9.02
C LYS A 24 -5.35 -6.79 8.93
N SER A 25 -4.49 -6.26 9.80
CA SER A 25 -4.23 -4.82 9.81
C SER A 25 -3.57 -4.36 8.52
N GLU A 26 -3.86 -3.15 8.04
CA GLU A 26 -3.21 -2.57 6.85
C GLU A 26 -1.68 -2.51 7.03
N ARG A 27 -1.20 -2.31 8.26
CA ARG A 27 0.22 -2.31 8.63
C ARG A 27 0.97 -3.55 8.11
N VAL A 28 0.35 -4.73 8.18
CA VAL A 28 0.91 -5.98 7.62
C VAL A 28 1.03 -5.91 6.10
N CYS A 29 0.08 -5.28 5.42
CA CYS A 29 0.15 -5.08 3.96
C CYS A 29 1.30 -4.16 3.54
N TYR A 30 1.81 -3.32 4.45
CA TYR A 30 3.01 -2.51 4.25
C TYR A 30 4.31 -3.21 4.69
N GLY A 31 4.23 -4.50 5.08
CA GLY A 31 5.39 -5.31 5.44
C GLY A 31 5.88 -5.15 6.87
N PHE A 32 5.13 -4.48 7.76
CA PHE A 32 5.49 -4.31 9.16
C PHE A 32 4.87 -5.42 10.03
N VAL A 33 5.66 -5.98 10.92
CA VAL A 33 5.25 -7.07 11.84
C VAL A 33 4.96 -6.54 13.24
N GLY A 34 5.82 -5.64 13.71
CA GLY A 34 5.68 -5.04 15.03
C GLY A 34 4.51 -4.07 15.13
N PRO A 35 4.21 -3.57 16.34
CA PRO A 35 3.18 -2.56 16.57
C PRO A 35 3.63 -1.17 16.11
N VAL A 36 4.03 -1.05 14.85
CA VAL A 36 4.52 0.20 14.24
C VAL A 36 3.43 1.26 14.31
N LYS A 37 3.75 2.38 14.92
CA LYS A 37 2.92 3.58 14.99
C LYS A 37 3.18 4.48 13.78
N LYS A 38 4.45 4.66 13.42
CA LYS A 38 4.86 5.48 12.30
C LYS A 38 6.06 4.85 11.59
N ALA A 39 6.05 4.89 10.28
CA ALA A 39 7.17 4.52 9.43
C ALA A 39 7.48 5.66 8.48
N THR A 40 8.67 6.22 8.55
CA THR A 40 9.18 7.22 7.59
C THR A 40 10.24 6.55 6.73
N GLU A 41 10.00 6.46 5.45
CA GLU A 41 10.93 5.90 4.49
C GLU A 41 11.87 6.99 3.97
N GLU A 42 13.17 6.75 4.12
CA GLU A 42 14.24 7.58 3.59
C GLU A 42 15.08 6.79 2.60
N PHE A 43 15.74 7.46 1.67
CA PHE A 43 16.72 6.83 0.81
C PHE A 43 18.00 7.64 0.71
N SER A 44 19.12 6.96 0.47
CA SER A 44 20.37 7.54 0.04
C SER A 44 20.72 7.02 -1.34
N PRO A 45 20.98 7.88 -2.33
CA PRO A 45 21.44 7.45 -3.65
C PRO A 45 22.86 6.87 -3.54
N VAL A 46 23.12 5.80 -4.28
CA VAL A 46 24.48 5.23 -4.43
C VAL A 46 25.00 5.50 -5.84
N SER A 47 24.18 5.26 -6.86
CA SER A 47 24.53 5.54 -8.25
C SER A 47 23.28 5.77 -9.11
N GLY A 48 23.46 6.42 -10.27
CA GLY A 48 22.39 6.66 -11.24
C GLY A 48 21.50 7.87 -10.93
N TYR A 49 21.79 8.65 -9.89
CA TYR A 49 21.07 9.87 -9.49
C TYR A 49 21.95 11.11 -9.77
N PRO A 50 21.73 11.84 -10.87
CA PRO A 50 22.67 12.86 -11.34
C PRO A 50 22.78 14.10 -10.44
N TYR A 51 21.77 14.35 -9.59
CA TYR A 51 21.69 15.59 -8.77
C TYR A 51 21.73 15.34 -7.25
N LEU A 52 21.97 14.10 -6.81
CA LEU A 52 22.01 13.75 -5.40
C LEU A 52 23.35 13.15 -5.03
N SER A 53 23.85 13.51 -3.84
CA SER A 53 25.06 12.93 -3.27
C SER A 53 24.76 11.61 -2.55
N PRO A 54 25.69 10.65 -2.52
CA PRO A 54 25.57 9.44 -1.68
C PRO A 54 25.35 9.72 -0.19
N ASN A 55 25.67 10.91 0.27
CA ASN A 55 25.46 11.31 1.67
C ASN A 55 24.10 11.96 1.91
N ASP A 56 23.34 12.28 0.86
CA ASP A 56 22.01 12.83 1.00
C ASP A 56 21.07 11.77 1.55
N ARG A 57 20.26 12.13 2.54
CA ARG A 57 19.21 11.29 3.11
C ARG A 57 17.86 11.95 2.86
N CYS A 58 17.17 11.46 1.84
CA CYS A 58 15.97 12.07 1.32
C CYS A 58 14.73 11.33 1.81
N ARG A 59 13.76 12.04 2.37
CA ARG A 59 12.47 11.46 2.72
C ARG A 59 11.64 11.19 1.47
N VAL A 60 10.96 10.06 1.45
CA VAL A 60 10.10 9.62 0.34
C VAL A 60 8.65 9.58 0.77
N ARG A 61 8.39 8.92 1.89
CA ARG A 61 7.04 8.65 2.38
C ARG A 61 7.06 8.52 3.90
N SER A 62 5.95 8.90 4.53
CA SER A 62 5.69 8.61 5.94
C SER A 62 4.28 8.07 6.10
N GLN A 63 4.11 7.05 6.91
CA GLN A 63 2.85 6.37 7.18
C GLN A 63 2.60 6.31 8.67
N VAL A 64 1.39 6.67 9.10
CA VAL A 64 0.97 6.60 10.50
C VAL A 64 -0.20 5.64 10.61
N PHE A 65 -0.11 4.73 11.55
CA PHE A 65 -1.11 3.71 11.84
C PHE A 65 -1.74 3.96 13.21
N ASP A 66 -3.00 3.59 13.39
CA ASP A 66 -3.62 3.50 14.71
C ASP A 66 -3.18 2.21 15.45
N LYS A 67 -3.67 2.02 16.68
CA LYS A 67 -3.34 0.83 17.48
C LYS A 67 -3.82 -0.47 16.83
N GLU A 68 -4.94 -0.44 16.12
CA GLU A 68 -5.51 -1.55 15.35
C GLU A 68 -4.74 -1.83 14.05
N GLY A 69 -3.81 -0.92 13.69
CA GLY A 69 -2.96 -1.02 12.50
C GLY A 69 -3.64 -0.57 11.21
N LYS A 70 -4.71 0.25 11.30
CA LYS A 70 -5.27 0.96 10.15
C LYS A 70 -4.41 2.17 9.82
N LEU A 71 -4.22 2.44 8.53
CA LEU A 71 -3.47 3.60 8.07
C LEU A 71 -4.30 4.87 8.27
N VAL A 72 -3.89 5.75 9.19
CA VAL A 72 -4.63 7.01 9.49
C VAL A 72 -4.02 8.25 8.84
N GLN A 73 -2.78 8.16 8.39
CA GLN A 73 -2.12 9.22 7.64
C GLN A 73 -1.07 8.64 6.68
N ASN A 74 -0.95 9.24 5.51
CA ASN A 74 0.11 8.96 4.56
C ASN A 74 0.66 10.30 4.05
N SER A 75 1.98 10.46 4.08
CA SER A 75 2.66 11.65 3.59
C SER A 75 3.62 11.26 2.48
N TYR A 76 3.61 12.04 1.42
CA TYR A 76 4.53 11.93 0.30
C TYR A 76 5.44 13.16 0.30
N PHE A 77 6.72 12.93 0.16
CA PHE A 77 7.71 13.99 0.14
C PHE A 77 8.19 14.23 -1.30
N SER A 78 8.23 15.50 -1.68
CA SER A 78 8.69 15.98 -2.99
C SER A 78 9.68 17.14 -2.83
N GLY A 79 10.11 17.73 -3.95
CA GLY A 79 11.12 18.78 -3.92
C GLY A 79 12.54 18.26 -3.65
N ALA A 80 13.47 19.16 -3.35
CA ALA A 80 14.83 18.80 -3.08
C ALA A 80 14.91 17.94 -1.81
N CYS A 81 15.23 16.65 -1.99
CA CYS A 81 15.43 15.69 -0.90
C CYS A 81 14.24 15.61 0.10
N GLY A 82 13.02 15.77 -0.40
CA GLY A 82 11.81 15.67 0.42
C GLY A 82 11.52 16.93 1.24
N SER A 83 11.78 18.11 0.66
CA SER A 83 11.51 19.41 1.30
C SER A 83 10.02 19.74 1.44
N ASP A 84 9.20 19.22 0.52
CA ASP A 84 7.76 19.47 0.47
C ASP A 84 7.00 18.23 0.89
N GLU A 85 5.90 18.40 1.61
CA GLU A 85 5.06 17.31 2.10
C GLU A 85 3.63 17.48 1.63
N ASN A 86 3.11 16.44 0.95
CA ASN A 86 1.70 16.28 0.66
C ASN A 86 1.13 15.24 1.62
N GLN A 87 0.12 15.60 2.37
CA GLN A 87 -0.43 14.76 3.41
C GLN A 87 -1.86 14.32 3.07
N GLU A 88 -2.13 13.04 3.24
CA GLU A 88 -3.46 12.45 3.22
C GLU A 88 -3.81 11.98 4.62
N ARG A 89 -4.94 12.40 5.13
CA ARG A 89 -5.51 11.91 6.39
C ARG A 89 -6.72 11.03 6.09
N TYR A 90 -6.91 10.01 6.89
CA TYR A 90 -7.94 9.02 6.68
C TYR A 90 -8.85 8.87 7.89
N THR A 91 -10.15 8.76 7.61
CA THR A 91 -11.18 8.34 8.56
C THR A 91 -11.88 7.10 8.01
N TYR A 92 -12.44 6.28 8.89
CA TYR A 92 -13.11 5.03 8.53
C TYR A 92 -14.55 5.05 8.98
N ASP A 93 -15.45 4.57 8.12
CA ASP A 93 -16.86 4.32 8.49
C ASP A 93 -16.99 2.99 9.26
N GLN A 94 -18.23 2.66 9.68
CA GLN A 94 -18.52 1.42 10.42
C GLN A 94 -18.24 0.15 9.61
N ASP A 95 -18.32 0.23 8.28
CA ASP A 95 -18.01 -0.86 7.37
C ASP A 95 -16.51 -1.01 7.10
N GLY A 96 -15.70 -0.08 7.62
CA GLY A 96 -14.26 -0.03 7.42
C GLY A 96 -13.83 0.58 6.08
N ASN A 97 -14.74 1.28 5.37
CA ASN A 97 -14.35 2.04 4.19
C ASN A 97 -13.69 3.34 4.61
N ARG A 98 -12.71 3.74 3.82
CA ARG A 98 -11.85 4.88 4.12
C ARG A 98 -12.30 6.13 3.37
N THR A 99 -12.39 7.24 4.09
CA THR A 99 -12.53 8.60 3.54
C THR A 99 -11.17 9.30 3.60
N THR A 100 -10.80 9.99 2.52
CA THR A 100 -9.50 10.66 2.41
C THR A 100 -9.68 12.18 2.45
N ILE A 101 -8.90 12.84 3.29
CA ILE A 101 -8.77 14.30 3.35
C ILE A 101 -7.35 14.64 2.88
N PHE A 102 -7.25 15.45 1.83
CA PHE A 102 -5.96 15.90 1.31
C PHE A 102 -5.54 17.22 1.96
N GLU A 103 -4.28 17.32 2.33
CA GLU A 103 -3.67 18.51 2.88
C GLU A 103 -2.28 18.71 2.27
N TYR A 104 -2.05 19.84 1.65
CA TYR A 104 -0.73 20.21 1.14
C TYR A 104 0.01 21.03 2.19
N ILE A 105 1.16 20.52 2.63
CA ILE A 105 2.03 21.22 3.57
C ILE A 105 3.24 21.73 2.80
N GLN A 106 3.25 23.02 2.52
CA GLN A 106 4.34 23.65 1.81
C GLN A 106 5.63 23.64 2.63
N GLY A 107 6.74 23.25 2.02
CA GLY A 107 8.07 23.36 2.62
C GLY A 107 8.50 24.80 2.84
N LYS A 108 9.35 25.03 3.83
CA LYS A 108 9.82 26.38 4.20
C LYS A 108 10.49 27.17 3.07
N ASN A 109 10.99 26.48 2.04
CA ASN A 109 11.74 27.06 0.93
C ASN A 109 11.02 26.96 -0.43
N SER A 110 9.78 26.46 -0.44
CA SER A 110 9.02 26.34 -1.67
C SER A 110 8.33 27.66 -2.02
N PRO A 111 8.33 28.09 -3.28
CA PRO A 111 7.51 29.23 -3.68
C PRO A 111 6.03 28.90 -3.43
N PRO A 112 5.18 29.91 -3.13
CA PRO A 112 3.76 29.67 -2.97
C PRO A 112 3.22 28.93 -4.21
N PRO A 113 2.32 27.93 -4.03
CA PRO A 113 1.72 27.28 -5.17
C PRO A 113 1.10 28.33 -6.09
N PRO A 114 1.24 28.23 -7.41
CA PRO A 114 0.55 29.12 -8.31
C PRO A 114 -0.94 29.10 -7.97
N PRO A 115 -1.63 30.26 -8.00
CA PRO A 115 -3.07 30.28 -7.79
C PRO A 115 -3.68 29.21 -8.71
N PRO A 116 -4.62 28.40 -8.22
CA PRO A 116 -5.25 27.40 -9.05
C PRO A 116 -5.69 28.09 -10.34
N PRO A 117 -5.38 27.53 -11.53
CA PRO A 117 -5.86 28.12 -12.78
C PRO A 117 -7.36 28.33 -12.59
N MET A 118 -7.83 29.56 -12.82
CA MET A 118 -9.26 29.84 -12.75
C MET A 118 -9.93 28.77 -13.60
N ALA A 119 -10.70 27.89 -12.93
CA ALA A 119 -11.37 26.81 -13.64
C ALA A 119 -12.10 27.48 -14.82
N PRO A 120 -11.91 27.00 -16.05
CA PRO A 120 -12.70 27.47 -17.16
C PRO A 120 -14.16 27.39 -16.70
N PRO A 121 -15.03 28.39 -17.01
CA PRO A 121 -16.41 28.36 -16.56
C PRO A 121 -16.96 27.00 -16.94
N GLY A 122 -17.19 26.17 -15.91
CA GLY A 122 -17.62 24.79 -16.08
C GLY A 122 -18.88 24.76 -16.93
N PRO A 123 -19.12 23.72 -17.70
CA PRO A 123 -20.36 23.59 -18.43
C PRO A 123 -21.50 23.81 -17.44
N LYS A 124 -22.39 24.75 -17.74
CA LYS A 124 -23.57 25.07 -16.94
C LYS A 124 -24.36 23.77 -16.77
N GLY A 125 -24.27 23.14 -15.60
CA GLY A 125 -24.81 21.79 -15.31
C GLY A 125 -23.88 20.91 -14.47
N GLY A 126 -22.82 21.49 -13.88
CA GLY A 126 -21.92 20.75 -13.01
C GLY A 126 -22.69 20.09 -11.87
N GLN A 127 -22.66 18.78 -11.79
CA GLN A 127 -23.16 18.02 -10.64
C GLN A 127 -22.41 18.53 -9.41
N GLU A 128 -23.15 18.94 -8.40
CA GLU A 128 -22.62 19.31 -7.09
C GLU A 128 -21.77 18.15 -6.57
N ILE A 129 -20.47 18.38 -6.38
CA ILE A 129 -19.55 17.38 -5.84
C ILE A 129 -19.96 17.12 -4.38
N LYS A 130 -20.60 15.98 -4.12
CA LYS A 130 -21.11 15.62 -2.79
C LYS A 130 -20.09 14.74 -2.05
N GLY A 131 -19.44 15.31 -1.07
CA GLY A 131 -18.61 14.61 -0.10
C GLY A 131 -17.13 14.43 -0.50
N PRO A 132 -16.31 13.91 0.41
CA PRO A 132 -14.89 13.66 0.17
C PRO A 132 -14.69 12.37 -0.68
N PRO A 133 -13.52 12.20 -1.33
CA PRO A 133 -13.16 10.96 -2.00
C PRO A 133 -13.25 9.76 -1.05
N LYS A 134 -13.75 8.63 -1.55
CA LYS A 134 -13.96 7.40 -0.78
C LYS A 134 -13.07 6.27 -1.29
N THR A 135 -12.59 5.41 -0.38
CA THR A 135 -11.91 4.16 -0.69
C THR A 135 -12.66 3.01 -0.04
N THR A 136 -12.97 1.97 -0.79
CA THR A 136 -13.60 0.74 -0.29
C THR A 136 -12.62 -0.42 -0.36
N PHE A 137 -12.79 -1.41 0.53
CA PHE A 137 -11.95 -2.58 0.63
C PHE A 137 -12.77 -3.86 0.57
N LYS A 138 -12.27 -4.87 -0.16
CA LYS A 138 -12.73 -6.25 -0.05
C LYS A 138 -11.58 -7.10 0.46
N TYR A 139 -11.92 -8.10 1.26
CA TYR A 139 -10.96 -9.00 1.88
C TYR A 139 -11.15 -10.42 1.35
N ASP A 140 -10.05 -11.17 1.27
CA ASP A 140 -10.07 -12.60 0.97
C ASP A 140 -10.48 -13.44 2.20
N ALA A 141 -10.52 -14.77 2.04
CA ALA A 141 -10.88 -15.68 3.10
C ALA A 141 -9.87 -15.69 4.28
N GLN A 142 -8.64 -15.22 4.05
CA GLN A 142 -7.58 -15.08 5.04
C GLN A 142 -7.60 -13.71 5.74
N GLY A 143 -8.52 -12.83 5.39
CA GLY A 143 -8.65 -11.47 5.93
C GLY A 143 -7.64 -10.48 5.36
N MET A 144 -6.96 -10.80 4.25
CA MET A 144 -6.08 -9.89 3.53
C MET A 144 -6.89 -9.02 2.56
N ILE A 145 -6.40 -7.80 2.26
CA ILE A 145 -7.06 -6.93 1.27
C ILE A 145 -6.92 -7.55 -0.12
N ALA A 146 -8.02 -8.07 -0.69
CA ALA A 146 -8.05 -8.61 -2.04
C ALA A 146 -8.33 -7.54 -3.11
N GLU A 147 -9.09 -6.50 -2.75
CA GLU A 147 -9.43 -5.39 -3.64
C GLU A 147 -9.49 -4.08 -2.86
N ARG A 148 -8.96 -3.02 -3.44
CA ARG A 148 -9.15 -1.64 -3.00
C ARG A 148 -9.70 -0.83 -4.18
N ALA A 149 -10.85 -0.20 -4.03
CA ALA A 149 -11.46 0.66 -5.04
C ALA A 149 -11.54 2.10 -4.54
N ASN A 150 -11.15 3.04 -5.38
CA ASN A 150 -11.13 4.46 -5.07
C ASN A 150 -12.14 5.20 -5.92
N PHE A 151 -12.84 6.15 -5.29
CA PHE A 151 -13.94 6.91 -5.88
C PHE A 151 -13.69 8.41 -5.71
N ARG A 152 -14.10 9.20 -6.69
CA ARG A 152 -14.19 10.65 -6.58
C ARG A 152 -15.30 11.04 -5.61
N ALA A 153 -15.33 12.32 -5.23
CA ALA A 153 -16.38 12.90 -4.39
C ALA A 153 -17.80 12.76 -5.01
N ASN A 154 -17.90 12.69 -6.34
CA ASN A 154 -19.17 12.45 -7.06
C ASN A 154 -19.57 10.97 -7.13
N GLY A 155 -18.80 10.06 -6.53
CA GLY A 155 -19.06 8.62 -6.54
C GLY A 155 -18.53 7.87 -7.76
N GLU A 156 -17.91 8.53 -8.72
CA GLU A 156 -17.30 7.86 -9.87
C GLU A 156 -16.02 7.12 -9.47
N PRO A 157 -15.82 5.87 -9.94
CA PRO A 157 -14.60 5.15 -9.70
C PRO A 157 -13.41 5.84 -10.41
N THR A 158 -12.27 5.91 -9.73
CA THR A 158 -11.02 6.44 -10.30
C THR A 158 -10.08 5.33 -10.70
N TYR A 159 -9.80 4.42 -9.78
CA TYR A 159 -9.00 3.24 -10.03
C TYR A 159 -9.31 2.14 -9.02
N LYS A 160 -8.97 0.92 -9.39
CA LYS A 160 -9.08 -0.27 -8.56
C LYS A 160 -7.73 -0.96 -8.50
N SER A 161 -7.32 -1.38 -7.29
CA SER A 161 -6.17 -2.24 -7.08
C SER A 161 -6.64 -3.64 -6.68
N ILE A 162 -6.10 -4.65 -7.31
CA ILE A 162 -6.35 -6.07 -7.02
C ILE A 162 -5.05 -6.67 -6.51
N TYR A 163 -5.12 -7.42 -5.42
CA TYR A 163 -3.98 -8.02 -4.74
C TYR A 163 -4.11 -9.54 -4.75
N LYS A 164 -3.00 -10.23 -5.04
CA LYS A 164 -2.90 -11.68 -4.90
C LYS A 164 -1.74 -12.01 -3.96
N TYR A 165 -2.00 -12.96 -3.08
CA TYR A 165 -1.03 -13.41 -2.10
C TYR A 165 -0.68 -14.87 -2.35
N ASP A 166 0.54 -15.26 -1.97
CA ASP A 166 0.93 -16.66 -1.95
C ASP A 166 0.34 -17.38 -0.71
N GLU A 167 0.57 -18.69 -0.60
CA GLU A 167 0.09 -19.52 0.51
C GLU A 167 0.60 -19.07 1.89
N LYS A 168 1.71 -18.32 1.94
CA LYS A 168 2.29 -17.73 3.15
C LYS A 168 1.72 -16.33 3.47
N GLY A 169 0.82 -15.82 2.63
CA GLY A 169 0.21 -14.49 2.76
C GLY A 169 1.15 -13.35 2.35
N ARG A 170 2.18 -13.62 1.53
CA ARG A 170 3.07 -12.59 0.98
C ARG A 170 2.49 -12.09 -0.35
N LEU A 171 2.58 -10.77 -0.60
CA LEU A 171 2.04 -10.16 -1.81
C LEU A 171 2.79 -10.66 -3.05
N GLN A 172 2.14 -11.47 -3.88
CA GLN A 172 2.70 -12.02 -5.10
C GLN A 172 2.45 -11.14 -6.33
N GLU A 173 1.27 -10.54 -6.41
CA GLU A 173 0.89 -9.68 -7.52
C GLU A 173 -0.01 -8.55 -7.06
N MET A 174 0.19 -7.37 -7.62
CA MET A 174 -0.73 -6.23 -7.53
C MET A 174 -1.04 -5.72 -8.92
N GLN A 175 -2.32 -5.52 -9.22
CA GLN A 175 -2.76 -4.85 -10.46
C GLN A 175 -3.46 -3.54 -10.10
N VAL A 176 -3.19 -2.48 -10.84
CA VAL A 176 -3.93 -1.22 -10.78
C VAL A 176 -4.63 -1.00 -12.11
N ILE A 177 -5.94 -0.82 -12.05
CA ILE A 177 -6.82 -0.65 -13.20
C ILE A 177 -7.50 0.71 -13.07
N HIS A 178 -7.18 1.64 -13.94
CA HIS A 178 -7.82 2.96 -13.99
C HIS A 178 -9.17 2.85 -14.73
N SER A 179 -10.15 3.65 -14.32
CA SER A 179 -11.50 3.64 -14.93
C SER A 179 -11.49 3.97 -16.43
N ASN A 180 -10.58 4.84 -16.88
CA ASN A 180 -10.48 5.33 -18.27
C ASN A 180 -9.06 5.22 -18.83
N GLY A 181 -8.24 4.28 -18.36
CA GLY A 181 -6.84 4.29 -18.70
C GLY A 181 -6.10 2.96 -18.55
N PRO A 182 -4.79 3.03 -18.62
CA PRO A 182 -3.94 1.86 -18.66
C PRO A 182 -4.05 1.04 -17.36
N ARG A 183 -3.71 -0.23 -17.48
CA ARG A 183 -3.48 -1.13 -16.37
C ARG A 183 -2.00 -1.16 -16.05
N TYR A 184 -1.67 -1.34 -14.78
CA TYR A 184 -0.30 -1.57 -14.33
C TYR A 184 -0.29 -2.84 -13.50
N ARG A 185 0.79 -3.59 -13.57
CA ARG A 185 0.97 -4.83 -12.82
C ARG A 185 2.35 -4.84 -12.18
N TRP A 186 2.40 -5.28 -10.93
CA TRP A 186 3.63 -5.57 -10.19
C TRP A 186 3.58 -7.01 -9.75
N THR A 187 4.72 -7.69 -9.86
CA THR A 187 4.89 -9.06 -9.34
C THR A 187 6.09 -9.09 -8.43
N SER A 188 5.97 -9.77 -7.29
CA SER A 188 7.04 -9.93 -6.31
C SER A 188 7.53 -11.37 -6.29
N LYS A 189 8.85 -11.56 -6.20
CA LYS A 189 9.50 -12.85 -6.02
C LYS A 189 10.15 -12.90 -4.65
N TYR A 190 10.14 -14.06 -4.03
CA TYR A 190 10.66 -14.30 -2.69
C TYR A 190 11.61 -15.47 -2.70
N ASP A 191 12.74 -15.34 -1.97
CA ASP A 191 13.63 -16.46 -1.73
C ASP A 191 13.15 -17.26 -0.51
N GLY A 192 12.78 -18.53 -0.75
CA GLY A 192 12.40 -19.48 0.28
C GLY A 192 11.35 -18.97 1.27
N GLU A 193 11.72 -19.00 2.55
CA GLU A 193 10.83 -18.62 3.68
C GLU A 193 10.85 -17.13 4.01
N THR A 194 11.68 -16.33 3.33
CA THR A 194 11.76 -14.90 3.62
C THR A 194 10.41 -14.22 3.35
N ARG A 195 10.05 -13.28 4.20
CA ARG A 195 8.83 -12.49 4.03
C ARG A 195 9.05 -11.21 3.21
N PHE A 196 10.31 -10.87 2.97
CA PHE A 196 10.69 -9.73 2.14
C PHE A 196 10.99 -10.18 0.72
N PRO A 197 10.54 -9.43 -0.30
CA PRO A 197 10.80 -9.81 -1.67
C PRO A 197 12.30 -9.74 -1.99
N GLU A 198 12.76 -10.67 -2.81
CA GLU A 198 14.07 -10.61 -3.46
C GLU A 198 14.05 -9.64 -4.64
N SER A 199 12.94 -9.63 -5.38
CA SER A 199 12.75 -8.72 -6.50
C SER A 199 11.28 -8.42 -6.77
N GLU A 200 11.05 -7.30 -7.46
CA GLU A 200 9.76 -6.88 -7.98
C GLU A 200 9.89 -6.45 -9.43
N ASP A 201 9.01 -6.94 -10.29
CA ASP A 201 8.88 -6.54 -11.68
C ASP A 201 7.64 -5.64 -11.86
N SER A 202 7.79 -4.52 -12.55
CA SER A 202 6.70 -3.63 -12.93
C SER A 202 6.42 -3.71 -14.41
N PHE A 203 5.16 -3.77 -14.78
CA PHE A 203 4.68 -3.90 -16.15
C PHE A 203 3.69 -2.80 -16.48
N ASP A 204 3.76 -2.27 -17.72
CA ASP A 204 2.71 -1.43 -18.27
C ASP A 204 1.62 -2.30 -18.88
N ALA A 205 0.37 -1.95 -18.64
CA ALA A 205 -0.84 -2.53 -19.24
C ALA A 205 -0.76 -4.04 -19.54
N ASP A 206 -0.73 -4.38 -20.81
CA ASP A 206 -0.77 -5.76 -21.30
C ASP A 206 0.62 -6.27 -21.74
N SER A 207 1.69 -5.62 -21.26
CA SER A 207 3.06 -6.02 -21.55
C SER A 207 3.49 -7.24 -20.75
N ASP A 208 4.10 -8.22 -21.40
CA ASP A 208 4.78 -9.35 -20.76
C ASP A 208 6.25 -9.04 -20.43
N LYS A 209 6.76 -7.90 -20.89
CA LYS A 209 8.11 -7.44 -20.58
C LYS A 209 8.08 -6.41 -19.46
N PRO A 210 8.90 -6.59 -18.42
CA PRO A 210 8.99 -5.59 -17.35
C PRO A 210 9.44 -4.23 -17.89
N LYS A 211 8.78 -3.17 -17.44
CA LYS A 211 9.22 -1.78 -17.63
C LYS A 211 10.46 -1.52 -16.79
N TYR A 212 10.46 -2.03 -15.57
CA TYR A 212 11.62 -2.05 -14.70
C TYR A 212 11.55 -3.22 -13.72
N THR A 213 12.71 -3.66 -13.26
CA THR A 213 12.89 -4.63 -12.19
C THR A 213 13.61 -3.96 -11.04
N VAL A 214 13.12 -4.14 -9.82
CA VAL A 214 13.80 -3.76 -8.59
C VAL A 214 14.32 -5.02 -7.91
N THR A 215 15.60 -5.07 -7.61
CA THR A 215 16.21 -6.15 -6.81
C THR A 215 16.56 -5.60 -5.43
N TYR A 216 16.25 -6.37 -4.41
CA TYR A 216 16.44 -6.04 -3.00
C TYR A 216 17.53 -6.92 -2.40
N THR A 217 18.52 -6.32 -1.78
CA THR A 217 19.63 -7.03 -1.10
C THR A 217 19.98 -6.33 0.22
N ASP A 218 20.89 -6.94 0.97
CA ASP A 218 21.49 -6.34 2.16
C ASP A 218 20.44 -5.89 3.21
N TYR A 219 19.42 -6.73 3.44
CA TYR A 219 18.43 -6.48 4.47
C TYR A 219 19.03 -6.53 5.87
N GLU A 220 18.85 -5.46 6.64
CA GLU A 220 19.09 -5.43 8.07
C GLU A 220 17.74 -5.38 8.80
N LEU A 221 17.56 -6.23 9.82
CA LEU A 221 16.32 -6.33 10.60
C LEU A 221 16.58 -5.86 12.03
N ASN A 222 15.56 -5.26 12.64
CA ASN A 222 15.57 -4.96 14.07
C ASN A 222 15.10 -6.16 14.90
N ALA A 223 15.07 -6.00 16.23
CA ALA A 223 14.66 -7.05 17.16
C ALA A 223 13.19 -7.48 17.01
N GLN A 224 12.32 -6.64 16.45
CA GLN A 224 10.92 -6.95 16.12
C GLN A 224 10.81 -7.70 14.80
N GLY A 225 11.92 -7.82 14.06
CA GLY A 225 12.00 -8.44 12.77
C GLY A 225 11.47 -7.56 11.63
N ASP A 226 11.27 -6.26 11.83
CA ASP A 226 11.02 -5.30 10.76
C ASP A 226 12.35 -4.91 10.11
N TRP A 227 12.36 -4.72 8.78
CA TRP A 227 13.56 -4.27 8.10
C TRP A 227 13.81 -2.78 8.41
N ILE A 228 15.08 -2.46 8.64
CA ILE A 228 15.55 -1.10 8.98
C ILE A 228 16.54 -0.55 7.96
N LYS A 229 16.99 -1.39 7.05
CA LYS A 229 17.82 -1.02 5.92
C LYS A 229 17.74 -2.08 4.85
N ARG A 230 17.79 -1.67 3.59
CA ARG A 230 17.99 -2.55 2.43
C ARG A 230 18.61 -1.77 1.28
N LYS A 231 19.28 -2.48 0.39
CA LYS A 231 19.76 -1.95 -0.88
C LYS A 231 18.76 -2.27 -1.98
N GLU A 232 18.45 -1.28 -2.80
CA GLU A 232 17.60 -1.40 -3.97
C GLU A 232 18.41 -1.13 -5.23
N THR A 233 18.33 -2.04 -6.18
CA THR A 233 18.86 -1.86 -7.53
C THR A 233 17.71 -1.88 -8.50
N THR A 234 17.42 -0.75 -9.15
CA THR A 234 16.37 -0.64 -10.17
C THR A 234 17.01 -0.68 -11.54
N LYS A 235 16.57 -1.60 -12.38
CA LYS A 235 16.99 -1.72 -13.78
C LYS A 235 15.77 -1.47 -14.67
N GLU A 236 15.84 -0.42 -15.48
CA GLU A 236 14.80 -0.08 -16.46
C GLU A 236 14.97 -0.87 -17.76
N ALA A 237 13.88 -1.03 -18.52
CA ALA A 237 13.93 -1.63 -19.86
C ALA A 237 14.85 -0.86 -20.82
N SER A 238 15.05 0.43 -20.61
CA SER A 238 16.02 1.29 -21.31
C SER A 238 17.48 0.91 -21.09
N GLY A 239 17.77 0.03 -20.11
CA GLY A 239 19.11 -0.33 -19.67
C GLY A 239 19.67 0.58 -18.56
N ARG A 240 18.97 1.66 -18.21
CA ARG A 240 19.36 2.52 -17.08
C ARG A 240 19.31 1.73 -15.77
N THR A 241 20.33 1.89 -14.95
CA THR A 241 20.38 1.29 -13.62
C THR A 241 20.59 2.37 -12.56
N THR A 242 19.80 2.31 -11.50
CA THR A 242 19.97 3.14 -10.31
C THR A 242 20.14 2.27 -9.08
N VAL A 243 20.94 2.71 -8.14
CA VAL A 243 21.17 2.02 -6.88
C VAL A 243 20.93 2.98 -5.73
N SER A 244 20.14 2.56 -4.76
CA SER A 244 19.88 3.32 -3.53
C SER A 244 19.87 2.42 -2.31
N ILE A 245 20.04 3.02 -1.14
CA ILE A 245 19.82 2.35 0.14
C ILE A 245 18.58 2.97 0.77
N ARG A 246 17.67 2.11 1.24
CA ARG A 246 16.42 2.50 1.92
C ARG A 246 16.55 2.31 3.41
N TYR A 247 16.00 3.24 4.16
CA TYR A 247 16.00 3.28 5.61
C TYR A 247 14.59 3.64 6.11
N PRO A 248 13.78 2.70 6.62
CA PRO A 248 12.58 3.07 7.37
C PRO A 248 12.99 3.50 8.79
N VAL A 249 12.62 4.69 9.16
CA VAL A 249 12.65 5.17 10.55
C VAL A 249 11.33 4.78 11.19
N LEU A 250 11.36 3.84 12.15
CA LEU A 250 10.18 3.23 12.76
C LEU A 250 9.96 3.73 14.18
N GLU A 251 8.73 4.20 14.45
CA GLU A 251 8.24 4.47 15.79
C GLU A 251 7.22 3.40 16.17
N TYR A 252 7.29 2.86 17.37
CA TYR A 252 6.40 1.80 17.86
C TYR A 252 5.45 2.30 18.92
N TYR A 253 4.27 1.68 19.01
CA TYR A 253 3.45 1.80 20.22
C TYR A 253 4.19 1.13 21.38
N GLN A 254 4.19 1.80 22.52
CA GLN A 254 4.71 1.18 23.74
C GLN A 254 3.76 0.08 24.19
N ALA A 255 4.30 -1.04 24.66
CA ALA A 255 3.51 -2.06 25.32
C ALA A 255 2.83 -1.42 26.54
N GLU A 256 1.52 -1.58 26.65
CA GLU A 256 0.79 -1.20 27.87
C GLU A 256 1.32 -2.08 29.02
N LYS A 257 1.80 -1.42 30.08
CA LYS A 257 2.32 -2.12 31.29
C LYS A 257 1.16 -2.68 32.10
#